data_e360c9ac9a16780c4675c0a73deedfb0
#
_entry.id   e360c9ac9a16780c4675c0a73deedfb0
#
_cell.length_a   1.000
_cell.length_b   1.000
_cell.length_c   1.000
_cell.angle_alpha   90.00
_cell.angle_beta   90.00
_cell.angle_gamma   90.00
#
_symmetry.space_group_name_H-M   'P 1'
#
loop_
_entity.id
_entity.type
_entity.pdbx_description
1 polymer ?
#
loop_
_entity_poly.entity_id
_entity_poly.type
_entity_poly.pdbx_seq_one_letter_code
_entity_poly.pdbx_strand_id
1 'polypeptide(L)'
;MSTNQQESDGATRVAYILGMPLAENVVRQWPQMGEIVRTSRLVADVEGNFPELTLEVGRRLQLDDVVVVEWTCDYGDGRLYRNVTIGELEDGQAVRVTDYWGEPTVTPEWRQPLTDRLDMPGDGIWPNREHLSHY
;
A
#
# COMPACT_ATOMS: atom_id res chain seq x y z
N MET A 1 -3.67 -24.14 -18.98
CA MET A 1 -3.80 -23.81 -18.40
C MET A 1 -3.57 -23.49 -17.49
N SER A 2 -3.11 -23.69 -17.29
CA SER A 2 -2.87 -23.20 -16.13
C SER A 2 -3.69 -22.13 -15.73
N THR A 3 -4.18 -21.42 -16.56
CA THR A 3 -4.98 -20.39 -16.18
C THR A 3 -6.22 -20.84 -15.59
N ASN A 4 -6.78 -21.86 -16.09
CA ASN A 4 -8.00 -22.34 -15.55
C ASN A 4 -7.83 -22.81 -14.14
N GLN A 5 -6.76 -23.51 -13.90
CA GLN A 5 -6.45 -23.94 -12.59
C GLN A 5 -6.28 -22.73 -11.71
N GLN A 6 -5.65 -21.73 -12.22
CA GLN A 6 -5.44 -20.54 -11.46
C GLN A 6 -6.72 -19.82 -11.20
N GLU A 7 -7.60 -19.82 -12.12
CA GLU A 7 -8.86 -19.19 -11.92
C GLU A 7 -9.62 -19.86 -10.82
N SER A 8 -9.56 -21.15 -10.82
CA SER A 8 -10.19 -21.93 -9.80
C SER A 8 -9.57 -21.58 -8.47
N ASP A 9 -8.27 -21.59 -8.44
CA ASP A 9 -7.57 -21.22 -7.24
C ASP A 9 -7.89 -19.81 -6.85
N GLY A 10 -8.00 -18.94 -7.82
CA GLY A 10 -8.31 -17.55 -7.58
C GLY A 10 -9.67 -17.40 -6.93
N ALA A 11 -10.61 -18.21 -7.28
CA ALA A 11 -11.94 -18.12 -6.70
C ALA A 11 -11.91 -18.44 -5.21
N THR A 12 -10.98 -19.28 -4.79
CA THR A 12 -10.89 -19.64 -3.39
C THR A 12 -9.76 -18.94 -2.69
N ARG A 13 -8.92 -18.25 -3.45
CA ARG A 13 -7.73 -17.64 -2.92
C ARG A 13 -8.06 -16.32 -2.24
N VAL A 14 -7.46 -16.09 -1.10
CA VAL A 14 -7.64 -14.84 -0.38
C VAL A 14 -6.78 -13.79 -1.06
N ALA A 15 -7.36 -12.64 -1.35
CA ALA A 15 -6.61 -11.53 -1.88
C ALA A 15 -5.90 -10.80 -0.75
N TYR A 16 -4.79 -10.16 -1.07
CA TYR A 16 -3.98 -9.46 -0.08
C TYR A 16 -3.64 -8.06 -0.56
N ILE A 17 -3.50 -7.14 0.40
CA ILE A 17 -2.90 -5.84 0.14
C ILE A 17 -1.85 -5.62 1.22
N LEU A 18 -0.61 -5.43 0.81
CA LEU A 18 0.52 -5.17 1.72
C LEU A 18 0.52 -6.18 2.87
N GLY A 19 0.33 -7.45 2.54
CA GLY A 19 0.35 -8.51 3.51
C GLY A 19 -0.91 -8.69 4.32
N MET A 20 -1.92 -7.87 4.10
CA MET A 20 -3.18 -8.01 4.82
C MET A 20 -4.16 -8.84 3.99
N PRO A 21 -4.64 -9.96 4.52
CA PRO A 21 -5.66 -10.71 3.80
C PRO A 21 -6.96 -9.91 3.81
N LEU A 22 -7.66 -9.91 2.69
CA LEU A 22 -8.86 -9.10 2.54
C LEU A 22 -10.10 -9.94 2.82
N ALA A 23 -11.01 -9.36 3.59
CA ALA A 23 -12.33 -9.96 3.76
C ALA A 23 -13.08 -9.85 2.44
N GLU A 24 -14.02 -10.76 2.22
CA GLU A 24 -14.78 -10.77 0.99
C GLU A 24 -15.53 -9.46 0.78
N ASN A 25 -16.01 -8.87 1.86
CA ASN A 25 -16.76 -7.63 1.80
C ASN A 25 -15.90 -6.41 2.07
N VAL A 26 -14.60 -6.51 1.85
CA VAL A 26 -13.68 -5.41 2.09
C VAL A 26 -14.07 -4.19 1.29
N VAL A 27 -13.76 -3.04 1.85
CA VAL A 27 -13.92 -1.76 1.17
C VAL A 27 -12.54 -1.14 1.07
N ARG A 28 -12.14 -0.74 -0.11
CA ARG A 28 -10.88 -0.01 -0.30
C ARG A 28 -11.21 1.39 -0.75
N GLN A 29 -10.58 2.39 -0.14
CA GLN A 29 -10.92 3.77 -0.44
C GLN A 29 -9.69 4.62 -0.63
N TRP A 30 -9.83 5.60 -1.51
CA TRP A 30 -8.81 6.59 -1.80
C TRP A 30 -9.43 7.97 -1.55
N PRO A 31 -9.34 8.45 -0.29
CA PRO A 31 -10.01 9.71 0.05
C PRO A 31 -9.57 10.90 -0.77
N GLN A 32 -8.29 10.91 -1.20
CA GLN A 32 -7.80 12.01 -2.01
C GLN A 32 -8.58 12.17 -3.29
N MET A 33 -9.09 11.08 -3.83
CA MET A 33 -9.84 11.11 -5.08
C MET A 33 -11.34 11.00 -4.84
N GLY A 34 -11.74 10.73 -3.60
CA GLY A 34 -13.14 10.49 -3.31
C GLY A 34 -13.65 9.17 -3.89
N GLU A 35 -12.77 8.18 -4.01
CA GLU A 35 -13.12 6.91 -4.63
C GLU A 35 -13.21 5.79 -3.62
N ILE A 36 -14.06 4.83 -3.90
CA ILE A 36 -14.24 3.66 -3.06
C ILE A 36 -14.48 2.45 -3.97
N VAL A 37 -13.87 1.32 -3.61
CA VAL A 37 -14.04 0.05 -4.32
C VAL A 37 -14.53 -0.96 -3.30
N ARG A 38 -15.51 -1.75 -3.66
CA ARG A 38 -16.12 -2.70 -2.75
C ARG A 38 -15.88 -4.11 -3.23
N THR A 39 -15.79 -5.03 -2.29
CA THR A 39 -15.58 -6.47 -2.44
C THR A 39 -14.14 -6.80 -2.84
N SER A 40 -13.66 -7.91 -2.31
CA SER A 40 -12.30 -8.32 -2.57
C SER A 40 -12.06 -8.57 -4.06
N ARG A 41 -13.09 -9.00 -4.78
CA ARG A 41 -12.93 -9.28 -6.20
C ARG A 41 -12.67 -8.01 -6.98
N LEU A 42 -13.44 -6.94 -6.72
CA LEU A 42 -13.23 -5.69 -7.43
C LEU A 42 -11.95 -5.01 -7.00
N VAL A 43 -11.58 -5.14 -5.73
CA VAL A 43 -10.30 -4.62 -5.27
C VAL A 43 -9.16 -5.30 -6.01
N ALA A 44 -9.24 -6.62 -6.18
CA ALA A 44 -8.22 -7.35 -6.92
C ALA A 44 -8.18 -6.95 -8.39
N ASP A 45 -9.35 -6.70 -8.99
CA ASP A 45 -9.40 -6.26 -10.37
C ASP A 45 -8.69 -4.91 -10.55
N VAL A 46 -8.96 -3.98 -9.64
CA VAL A 46 -8.30 -2.69 -9.73
C VAL A 46 -6.79 -2.85 -9.53
N GLU A 47 -6.41 -3.65 -8.54
CA GLU A 47 -5.00 -3.86 -8.26
C GLU A 47 -4.27 -4.43 -9.47
N GLY A 48 -4.91 -5.35 -10.16
CA GLY A 48 -4.29 -5.99 -11.32
C GLY A 48 -4.17 -5.07 -12.52
N ASN A 49 -4.82 -3.93 -12.49
CA ASN A 49 -4.78 -2.98 -13.60
C ASN A 49 -3.91 -1.77 -13.34
N PHE A 50 -3.29 -1.69 -12.16
CA PHE A 50 -2.36 -0.61 -11.91
C PHE A 50 -1.12 -0.80 -12.78
N PRO A 51 -0.48 0.30 -13.17
CA PRO A 51 0.78 0.20 -13.90
C PRO A 51 1.83 -0.50 -13.04
N GLU A 52 2.79 -1.09 -13.69
CA GLU A 52 3.91 -1.68 -12.96
C GLU A 52 4.61 -0.61 -12.16
N LEU A 53 5.04 -0.98 -10.97
CA LEU A 53 5.75 -0.05 -10.11
C LEU A 53 6.78 -0.82 -9.30
N THR A 54 7.80 -0.11 -8.86
CA THR A 54 8.75 -0.63 -7.89
C THR A 54 8.26 -0.19 -6.53
N LEU A 55 8.06 -1.13 -5.64
CA LEU A 55 7.48 -0.86 -4.34
C LEU A 55 8.46 -1.24 -3.25
N GLU A 56 8.57 -0.39 -2.25
CA GLU A 56 9.38 -0.68 -1.09
C GLU A 56 8.57 -0.38 0.15
N VAL A 57 8.51 -1.35 1.07
CA VAL A 57 7.72 -1.21 2.28
C VAL A 57 8.61 -0.65 3.38
N GLY A 58 8.10 0.36 4.06
CA GLY A 58 8.77 0.98 5.18
C GLY A 58 8.28 0.44 6.50
N ARG A 59 7.78 1.32 7.38
CA ARG A 59 7.33 0.90 8.69
C ARG A 59 5.98 0.24 8.61
N ARG A 60 5.81 -0.80 9.40
CA ARG A 60 4.52 -1.44 9.57
C ARG A 60 4.20 -1.43 11.04
N LEU A 61 3.11 -0.80 11.39
CA LEU A 61 2.67 -0.68 12.78
C LEU A 61 1.34 -1.37 12.91
N GLN A 62 1.20 -2.12 13.96
CA GLN A 62 -0.08 -2.79 14.21
C GLN A 62 -0.46 -2.60 15.67
N LEU A 63 -1.67 -2.15 15.87
CA LEU A 63 -2.23 -2.01 17.21
C LEU A 63 -3.63 -2.58 17.15
N ASP A 64 -3.84 -3.69 17.86
CA ASP A 64 -5.12 -4.38 17.87
C ASP A 64 -5.55 -4.70 16.42
N ASP A 65 -6.62 -4.12 15.97
CA ASP A 65 -7.17 -4.43 14.66
C ASP A 65 -6.84 -3.38 13.60
N VAL A 66 -5.84 -2.56 13.86
CA VAL A 66 -5.44 -1.53 12.89
C VAL A 66 -4.01 -1.75 12.48
N VAL A 67 -3.76 -1.75 11.18
CA VAL A 67 -2.42 -1.89 10.61
C VAL A 67 -2.14 -0.63 9.80
N VAL A 68 -0.97 -0.04 10.04
CA VAL A 68 -0.54 1.13 9.27
C VAL A 68 0.76 0.76 8.58
N VAL A 69 0.82 0.94 7.28
CA VAL A 69 2.00 0.58 6.50
C VAL A 69 2.48 1.80 5.74
N GLU A 70 3.73 2.16 5.94
CA GLU A 70 4.37 3.19 5.11
C GLU A 70 5.08 2.49 3.98
N TRP A 71 4.98 3.05 2.78
CA TRP A 71 5.64 2.44 1.63
C TRP A 71 5.90 3.50 0.58
N THR A 72 6.85 3.20 -0.30
CA THR A 72 7.19 4.09 -1.40
C THR A 72 7.02 3.34 -2.70
N CYS A 73 6.82 4.07 -3.77
CA CYS A 73 6.77 3.46 -5.09
C CYS A 73 7.28 4.41 -6.16
N ASP A 74 7.70 3.79 -7.26
CA ASP A 74 8.18 4.48 -8.44
C ASP A 74 7.56 3.76 -9.63
N TYR A 75 6.91 4.50 -10.50
CA TYR A 75 6.27 3.93 -11.68
C TYR A 75 7.20 3.88 -12.89
N GLY A 76 8.49 4.09 -12.68
CA GLY A 76 9.46 4.03 -13.76
C GLY A 76 9.83 5.39 -14.31
N ASP A 77 9.31 6.45 -13.70
CA ASP A 77 9.57 7.80 -14.17
C ASP A 77 10.53 8.55 -13.25
N GLY A 78 11.12 7.85 -12.29
CA GLY A 78 12.07 8.46 -11.37
C GLY A 78 11.44 9.30 -10.28
N ARG A 79 10.12 9.33 -10.20
CA ARG A 79 9.42 10.08 -9.16
C ARG A 79 9.07 9.14 -8.02
N LEU A 80 9.49 9.51 -6.83
CA LEU A 80 9.27 8.68 -5.66
C LEU A 80 8.03 9.15 -4.91
N TYR A 81 7.05 8.28 -4.84
CA TYR A 81 5.82 8.55 -4.08
C TYR A 81 5.98 7.95 -2.70
N ARG A 82 5.57 8.67 -1.66
CA ARG A 82 5.62 8.20 -0.28
C ARG A 82 4.20 8.05 0.21
N ASN A 83 3.85 6.85 0.59
CA ASN A 83 2.46 6.47 0.78
C ASN A 83 2.21 5.89 2.16
N VAL A 84 0.95 5.94 2.59
CA VAL A 84 0.51 5.31 3.82
C VAL A 84 -0.78 4.57 3.53
N THR A 85 -0.84 3.33 3.98
CA THR A 85 -2.05 2.52 3.88
C THR A 85 -2.47 2.13 5.28
N ILE A 86 -3.74 2.32 5.58
CA ILE A 86 -4.31 1.97 6.88
C ILE A 86 -5.32 0.86 6.65
N GLY A 87 -5.12 -0.27 7.34
CA GLY A 87 -6.04 -1.39 7.26
C GLY A 87 -6.77 -1.57 8.59
N GLU A 88 -8.06 -1.80 8.51
CA GLU A 88 -8.88 -2.12 9.69
C GLU A 88 -9.33 -3.56 9.53
N LEU A 89 -9.07 -4.37 10.54
CA LEU A 89 -9.26 -5.82 10.46
C LEU A 89 -10.41 -6.28 11.33
N GLU A 90 -11.05 -7.35 10.89
CA GLU A 90 -11.98 -8.12 11.71
C GLU A 90 -11.61 -9.58 11.50
N ASP A 91 -11.42 -10.29 12.59
CA ASP A 91 -11.02 -11.70 12.53
C ASP A 91 -9.80 -11.91 11.63
N GLY A 92 -8.87 -10.98 11.69
CA GLY A 92 -7.62 -11.10 10.98
C GLY A 92 -7.68 -10.73 9.50
N GLN A 93 -8.82 -10.30 9.01
CA GLN A 93 -8.96 -9.91 7.61
C GLN A 93 -9.35 -8.45 7.51
N ALA A 94 -8.79 -7.76 6.54
CA ALA A 94 -9.06 -6.35 6.36
C ALA A 94 -10.48 -6.15 5.84
N VAL A 95 -11.26 -5.35 6.55
CA VAL A 95 -12.61 -4.99 6.12
C VAL A 95 -12.62 -3.58 5.54
N ARG A 96 -11.61 -2.79 5.83
CA ARG A 96 -11.45 -1.48 5.23
C ARG A 96 -9.97 -1.21 5.03
N VAL A 97 -9.61 -0.76 3.85
CA VAL A 97 -8.23 -0.37 3.52
C VAL A 97 -8.29 1.04 2.95
N THR A 98 -7.52 1.93 3.55
CA THR A 98 -7.49 3.33 3.14
C THR A 98 -6.08 3.67 2.69
N ASP A 99 -5.93 4.18 1.49
CA ASP A 99 -4.64 4.58 0.96
C ASP A 99 -4.55 6.08 0.81
N TYR A 100 -3.44 6.62 1.27
CA TYR A 100 -3.04 7.99 0.97
C TYR A 100 -1.70 7.92 0.27
N TRP A 101 -1.47 8.78 -0.71
CA TRP A 101 -0.18 8.79 -1.36
C TRP A 101 0.32 10.22 -1.46
N GLY A 102 1.66 10.35 -1.34
CA GLY A 102 2.32 11.63 -1.38
C GLY A 102 3.12 11.75 -2.66
N GLU A 103 2.68 12.65 -3.51
CA GLU A 103 3.40 12.96 -4.72
C GLU A 103 4.61 13.82 -4.36
N PRO A 104 5.78 13.55 -4.94
CA PRO A 104 6.96 14.37 -4.61
C PRO A 104 6.75 15.79 -5.07
N THR A 105 7.12 16.72 -4.19
CA THR A 105 7.00 18.14 -4.47
C THR A 105 8.31 18.83 -4.09
N VAL A 106 8.46 20.06 -4.57
CA VAL A 106 9.66 20.84 -4.29
C VAL A 106 9.50 21.56 -2.97
N THR A 107 10.57 21.57 -2.18
CA THR A 107 10.57 22.30 -0.92
C THR A 107 10.38 23.79 -1.22
N PRO A 108 9.44 24.45 -0.53
CA PRO A 108 9.28 25.89 -0.72
C PRO A 108 10.58 26.66 -0.40
N GLU A 109 10.80 27.69 -1.18
CA GLU A 109 12.05 28.43 -1.11
C GLU A 109 12.32 28.99 0.30
N TRP A 110 11.28 29.43 0.97
CA TRP A 110 11.45 30.10 2.25
C TRP A 110 12.03 29.19 3.33
N ARG A 111 11.86 27.88 3.18
CA ARG A 111 12.37 26.98 4.22
C ARG A 111 13.54 26.14 3.76
N GLN A 112 13.97 26.26 2.51
CA GLN A 112 15.10 25.46 2.03
C GLN A 112 16.35 25.62 2.90
N PRO A 113 16.71 26.83 3.37
CA PRO A 113 17.90 26.97 4.21
C PRO A 113 17.71 26.39 5.61
N LEU A 114 16.50 26.03 6.00
CA LEU A 114 16.24 25.55 7.35
C LEU A 114 16.08 24.04 7.39
N THR A 115 16.07 23.36 6.26
CA THR A 115 15.79 21.92 6.22
C THR A 115 16.90 21.20 5.48
N ASP A 116 17.12 19.96 5.88
CA ASP A 116 18.03 19.07 5.19
C ASP A 116 17.24 18.19 4.24
N ARG A 117 17.95 17.55 3.33
CA ARG A 117 17.32 16.62 2.39
C ARG A 117 17.12 15.30 3.07
N LEU A 118 15.99 14.69 2.79
CA LEU A 118 15.70 13.33 3.24
C LEU A 118 15.90 12.41 2.03
N ASP A 119 16.99 11.68 2.06
CA ASP A 119 17.25 10.73 0.98
C ASP A 119 16.39 9.50 1.20
N MET A 120 16.18 8.75 0.16
CA MET A 120 15.24 7.72 0.31
C MET A 120 15.39 6.65 -0.68
N PRO A 121 14.69 5.57 -0.45
CA PRO A 121 14.11 5.15 0.79
C PRO A 121 15.20 4.55 1.65
N GLY A 122 14.97 4.49 2.92
CA GLY A 122 15.82 3.67 3.75
C GLY A 122 17.06 4.31 4.31
N ASP A 123 17.20 5.62 4.23
CA ASP A 123 18.36 6.28 4.80
C ASP A 123 18.23 6.43 6.31
N GLY A 124 17.50 5.52 6.92
CA GLY A 124 17.34 5.51 8.36
C GLY A 124 15.93 5.79 8.83
N ILE A 125 15.07 6.16 7.93
CA ILE A 125 13.71 6.44 8.33
C ILE A 125 12.88 5.17 8.44
N TRP A 126 13.38 4.06 7.90
CA TRP A 126 12.66 2.78 7.99
C TRP A 126 13.40 1.89 9.00
N PRO A 127 13.08 1.99 10.28
CA PRO A 127 13.75 1.11 11.25
C PRO A 127 13.25 -0.32 11.08
N ASN A 128 14.14 -1.26 11.29
CA ASN A 128 13.80 -2.68 11.30
C ASN A 128 13.15 -3.15 10.01
N ARG A 129 13.77 -2.84 8.91
CA ARG A 129 13.18 -3.18 7.61
C ARG A 129 12.97 -4.67 7.42
N GLU A 130 13.77 -5.49 8.04
CA GLU A 130 13.58 -6.91 7.88
C GLU A 130 12.27 -7.39 8.49
N HIS A 131 11.68 -6.62 9.37
CA HIS A 131 10.36 -6.97 9.90
C HIS A 131 9.28 -6.73 8.87
N LEU A 132 9.60 -6.06 7.81
CA LEU A 132 8.62 -5.59 6.84
C LEU A 132 8.70 -6.37 5.55
N SER A 133 9.47 -7.42 5.51
CA SER A 133 9.71 -8.14 4.29
C SER A 133 8.82 -9.36 4.13
N HIS A 134 7.71 -9.40 4.81
CA HIS A 134 6.84 -10.57 4.78
C HIS A 134 5.64 -10.36 3.89
N TYR A 135 5.84 -9.88 2.75
CA TYR A 135 4.72 -9.68 1.85
C TYR A 135 4.74 -10.61 0.70
#